data_c0781dc96b4b630094f4af67a0b985a4
#
_entry.id   c0781dc96b4b630094f4af67a0b985a4
#
_cell.length_a   1.000
_cell.length_b   1.000
_cell.length_c   1.000
_cell.angle_alpha   90.00
_cell.angle_beta   90.00
_cell.angle_gamma   90.00
#
_symmetry.space_group_name_H-M   'P 1'
#
loop_
_entity.id
_entity.type
_entity.pdbx_description
1 polymer ?
#
loop_
_entity_poly.entity_id
_entity_poly.type
_entity_poly.pdbx_seq_one_letter_code
_entity_poly.pdbx_strand_id
1 'polypeptide(L)'
;LLKEAGIIDHWKFAHPKDLQDGLIEVTEDDCLANVPFVEGCGLWFDHHSSEHERLALEGKYKGESRITPSCARIIYEYYGGRERFPQFDDMMEAVDKVDSGNLTIDEVQNPKGWILIGFLMDPRTGLGRFRNFTISNYQLMEKLIDACRTMTTDEILALPDIQERIVLYNEQTEKFKEMVKAHTIVDGNLIISDLRGVDPIYTGNRFM
;
A
#
# COMPACT_ATOMS: atom_id res chain seq x y z
N LEU A 1 5.18 5.42 11.13
CA LEU A 1 6.60 5.75 11.32
C LEU A 1 6.80 7.24 11.63
N LEU A 2 6.47 8.19 10.74
CA LEU A 2 6.70 9.63 10.96
C LEU A 2 6.02 10.16 12.21
N LYS A 3 4.78 9.75 12.49
CA LYS A 3 4.07 10.08 13.73
C LYS A 3 4.77 9.49 14.95
N GLU A 4 5.22 8.24 14.88
CA GLU A 4 5.97 7.59 15.97
C GLU A 4 7.35 8.24 16.22
N ALA A 5 7.97 8.72 15.15
CA ALA A 5 9.23 9.45 15.23
C ALA A 5 9.07 10.87 15.81
N GLY A 6 7.83 11.37 15.96
CA GLY A 6 7.53 12.72 16.45
C GLY A 6 7.79 13.81 15.38
N ILE A 7 7.73 13.45 14.10
CA ILE A 7 8.01 14.37 12.98
C ILE A 7 6.73 15.05 12.50
N ILE A 8 5.59 14.34 12.58
CA ILE A 8 4.29 14.87 12.16
C ILE A 8 3.24 14.64 13.24
N ASP A 9 2.30 15.59 13.34
CA ASP A 9 1.09 15.49 14.18
C ASP A 9 -0.17 15.30 13.31
N HIS A 10 -0.13 15.82 12.09
CA HIS A 10 -1.23 15.77 11.14
C HIS A 10 -0.79 15.11 9.84
N TRP A 11 -1.76 14.60 9.08
CA TRP A 11 -1.50 13.98 7.77
C TRP A 11 -2.69 14.19 6.83
N LYS A 12 -2.40 14.11 5.55
CA LYS A 12 -3.39 14.11 4.48
C LYS A 12 -2.94 13.11 3.42
N PHE A 13 -3.85 12.24 2.99
CA PHE A 13 -3.60 11.40 1.82
C PHE A 13 -3.78 12.25 0.56
N ALA A 14 -2.75 12.32 -0.26
CA ALA A 14 -2.73 13.10 -1.48
C ALA A 14 -2.61 12.19 -2.70
N HIS A 15 -3.36 12.51 -3.76
CA HIS A 15 -3.15 11.84 -5.03
C HIS A 15 -1.90 12.44 -5.71
N PRO A 16 -0.96 11.60 -6.24
CA PRO A 16 0.26 12.11 -6.88
C PRO A 16 0.01 13.18 -7.94
N LYS A 17 -1.04 13.00 -8.75
CA LYS A 17 -1.39 13.97 -9.78
C LYS A 17 -1.82 15.33 -9.22
N ASP A 18 -2.54 15.36 -8.12
CA ASP A 18 -3.00 16.63 -7.52
C ASP A 18 -1.82 17.48 -7.02
N LEU A 19 -0.75 16.82 -6.55
CA LEU A 19 0.51 17.48 -6.20
C LEU A 19 1.24 18.00 -7.44
N GLN A 20 1.34 17.17 -8.49
CA GLN A 20 1.99 17.56 -9.76
C GLN A 20 1.27 18.71 -10.47
N ASP A 21 -0.07 18.75 -10.39
CA ASP A 21 -0.90 19.80 -10.98
C ASP A 21 -0.98 21.06 -10.10
N GLY A 22 -0.33 21.07 -8.91
CA GLY A 22 -0.33 22.22 -7.98
C GLY A 22 -1.68 22.48 -7.32
N LEU A 23 -2.55 21.49 -7.26
CA LEU A 23 -3.87 21.59 -6.60
C LEU A 23 -3.79 21.47 -5.07
N ILE A 24 -2.66 21.03 -4.56
CA ILE A 24 -2.35 20.93 -3.13
C ILE A 24 -1.18 21.86 -2.86
N GLU A 25 -1.40 22.86 -2.02
CA GLU A 25 -0.35 23.73 -1.53
C GLU A 25 0.61 22.93 -0.63
N VAL A 26 1.91 23.11 -0.87
CA VAL A 26 3.00 22.46 -0.09
C VAL A 26 3.94 23.55 0.39
N THR A 27 4.34 23.46 1.65
CA THR A 27 5.18 24.43 2.35
C THR A 27 6.41 23.77 2.98
N GLU A 28 7.30 24.57 3.54
CA GLU A 28 8.49 24.09 4.27
C GLU A 28 8.16 23.31 5.56
N ASP A 29 6.92 23.36 6.03
CA ASP A 29 6.45 22.63 7.19
C ASP A 29 5.94 21.22 6.83
N ASP A 30 5.79 20.92 5.53
CA ASP A 30 5.24 19.67 5.05
C ASP A 30 6.31 18.59 4.84
N CYS A 31 5.96 17.36 5.23
CA CYS A 31 6.71 16.15 4.93
C CYS A 31 5.98 15.34 3.86
N LEU A 32 6.56 15.21 2.68
CA LEU A 32 6.05 14.40 1.59
C LEU A 32 6.62 12.98 1.67
N ALA A 33 5.75 11.97 1.63
CA ALA A 33 6.15 10.57 1.69
C ALA A 33 5.41 9.74 0.64
N ASN A 34 6.17 9.02 -0.20
CA ASN A 34 5.65 8.15 -1.26
C ASN A 34 4.79 8.90 -2.30
N VAL A 35 5.15 10.12 -2.57
CA VAL A 35 4.51 11.03 -3.54
C VAL A 35 5.57 11.83 -4.27
N PRO A 36 5.25 12.42 -5.46
CA PRO A 36 6.19 13.23 -6.21
C PRO A 36 6.77 14.38 -5.40
N PHE A 37 8.03 14.73 -5.70
CA PHE A 37 8.68 15.89 -5.14
C PHE A 37 7.96 17.20 -5.55
N VAL A 38 7.75 18.06 -4.59
CA VAL A 38 7.29 19.44 -4.79
C VAL A 38 8.31 20.38 -4.19
N GLU A 39 8.78 21.34 -4.98
CA GLU A 39 9.75 22.33 -4.54
C GLU A 39 9.18 23.17 -3.38
N GLY A 40 9.99 23.38 -2.35
CA GLY A 40 9.58 24.11 -1.14
C GLY A 40 9.07 23.23 0.00
N CYS A 41 8.91 21.91 -0.20
CA CYS A 41 8.58 21.02 0.92
C CYS A 41 9.72 20.94 1.96
N GLY A 42 9.37 20.74 3.23
CA GLY A 42 10.34 20.64 4.32
C GLY A 42 11.13 19.34 4.29
N LEU A 43 10.46 18.22 4.07
CA LEU A 43 11.07 16.88 3.95
C LEU A 43 10.44 16.13 2.79
N TRP A 44 11.24 15.29 2.13
CA TRP A 44 10.74 14.38 1.10
C TRP A 44 11.37 13.00 1.19
N PHE A 45 10.52 11.96 1.12
CA PHE A 45 10.91 10.56 1.10
C PHE A 45 10.21 9.87 -0.06
N ASP A 46 10.99 9.22 -0.93
CA ASP A 46 10.43 8.47 -2.06
C ASP A 46 11.35 7.33 -2.51
N HIS A 47 10.77 6.27 -3.08
CA HIS A 47 11.52 5.10 -3.56
C HIS A 47 11.39 4.87 -5.07
N HIS A 48 10.65 5.73 -5.78
CA HIS A 48 10.41 5.57 -7.22
C HIS A 48 11.58 6.08 -8.06
N SER A 49 12.12 5.23 -8.93
CA SER A 49 13.20 5.60 -9.87
C SER A 49 12.79 6.72 -10.84
N SER A 50 11.50 6.78 -11.20
CA SER A 50 10.98 7.80 -12.12
C SER A 50 11.16 9.24 -11.63
N GLU A 51 11.15 9.48 -10.33
CA GLU A 51 11.40 10.81 -9.78
C GLU A 51 12.88 11.20 -9.89
N HIS A 52 13.80 10.26 -9.69
CA HIS A 52 15.23 10.50 -9.90
C HIS A 52 15.55 10.87 -11.35
N GLU A 53 14.95 10.16 -12.31
CA GLU A 53 15.15 10.42 -13.74
C GLU A 53 14.54 11.76 -14.16
N ARG A 54 13.36 12.11 -13.62
CA ARG A 54 12.60 13.32 -13.99
C ARG A 54 13.28 14.60 -13.57
N LEU A 55 13.95 14.64 -12.42
CA LEU A 55 14.20 15.90 -11.73
C LEU A 55 15.68 16.25 -11.54
N ALA A 56 16.64 15.37 -11.79
CA ALA A 56 18.06 15.64 -11.49
C ALA A 56 18.23 16.36 -10.14
N LEU A 57 17.66 15.77 -9.08
CA LEU A 57 17.39 16.43 -7.79
C LEU A 57 18.56 16.40 -6.80
N GLU A 58 19.73 15.98 -7.21
CA GLU A 58 20.88 15.84 -6.30
C GLU A 58 21.10 17.11 -5.47
N GLY A 59 20.96 17.00 -4.14
CA GLY A 59 21.17 18.10 -3.20
C GLY A 59 20.07 19.17 -3.13
N LYS A 60 18.92 18.97 -3.77
CA LYS A 60 17.84 19.98 -3.83
C LYS A 60 16.72 19.78 -2.80
N TYR A 61 16.77 18.74 -1.99
CA TYR A 61 15.76 18.43 -0.97
C TYR A 61 16.41 17.98 0.33
N LYS A 62 15.63 18.05 1.41
CA LYS A 62 15.93 17.42 2.70
C LYS A 62 15.13 16.13 2.80
N GLY A 63 15.66 15.11 3.48
CA GLY A 63 15.08 13.78 3.54
C GLY A 63 15.91 12.79 2.74
N GLU A 64 15.30 11.75 2.22
CA GLU A 64 16.03 10.71 1.47
C GLU A 64 15.15 10.11 0.36
N SER A 65 15.76 9.98 -0.83
CA SER A 65 15.13 9.27 -1.94
C SER A 65 16.14 8.31 -2.56
N ARG A 66 15.79 7.03 -2.64
CA ARG A 66 16.62 5.96 -3.19
C ARG A 66 15.79 4.75 -3.56
N ILE A 67 16.31 3.90 -4.43
CA ILE A 67 15.63 2.65 -4.81
C ILE A 67 15.66 1.69 -3.63
N THR A 68 14.50 1.39 -3.10
CA THR A 68 14.23 0.42 -2.02
C THR A 68 12.92 -0.30 -2.27
N PRO A 69 12.62 -1.40 -1.55
CA PRO A 69 11.35 -2.10 -1.69
C PRO A 69 10.12 -1.23 -1.39
N SER A 70 10.24 -0.26 -0.48
CA SER A 70 9.15 0.66 -0.12
C SER A 70 9.68 2.02 0.35
N CYS A 71 8.88 3.07 0.24
CA CYS A 71 9.17 4.36 0.85
C CYS A 71 9.19 4.28 2.39
N ALA A 72 8.37 3.41 2.96
CA ALA A 72 8.36 3.16 4.40
C ALA A 72 9.71 2.64 4.91
N ARG A 73 10.43 1.82 4.10
CA ARG A 73 11.78 1.34 4.41
C ARG A 73 12.77 2.49 4.55
N ILE A 74 12.72 3.47 3.64
CA ILE A 74 13.58 4.66 3.70
C ILE A 74 13.34 5.42 5.01
N ILE A 75 12.08 5.72 5.32
CA ILE A 75 11.72 6.46 6.54
C ILE A 75 12.14 5.69 7.80
N TYR A 76 11.92 4.37 7.81
CA TYR A 76 12.32 3.51 8.91
C TYR A 76 13.81 3.59 9.18
N GLU A 77 14.65 3.42 8.17
CA GLU A 77 16.11 3.45 8.29
C GLU A 77 16.62 4.86 8.58
N TYR A 78 16.07 5.88 7.95
CA TYR A 78 16.45 7.29 8.16
C TYR A 78 16.30 7.73 9.62
N TYR A 79 15.27 7.24 10.30
CA TYR A 79 15.02 7.57 11.71
C TYR A 79 15.54 6.53 12.71
N GLY A 80 16.41 5.63 12.33
CA GLY A 80 17.15 4.73 13.23
C GLY A 80 16.75 3.26 13.18
N GLY A 81 15.85 2.87 12.28
CA GLY A 81 15.55 1.49 11.96
C GLY A 81 15.14 0.65 13.18
N ARG A 82 15.62 -0.60 13.19
CA ARG A 82 15.33 -1.58 14.25
C ARG A 82 15.74 -1.13 15.66
N GLU A 83 16.79 -0.34 15.76
CA GLU A 83 17.25 0.13 17.08
C GLU A 83 16.21 1.06 17.73
N ARG A 84 15.53 1.87 16.94
CA ARG A 84 14.52 2.82 17.42
C ARG A 84 13.11 2.27 17.40
N PHE A 85 12.78 1.42 16.43
CA PHE A 85 11.42 0.94 16.16
C PHE A 85 11.35 -0.59 16.04
N PRO A 86 11.86 -1.36 17.04
CA PRO A 86 11.88 -2.82 16.95
C PRO A 86 10.49 -3.43 16.83
N GLN A 87 9.45 -2.75 17.31
CA GLN A 87 8.05 -3.18 17.25
C GLN A 87 7.47 -3.19 15.82
N PHE A 88 8.15 -2.57 14.86
CA PHE A 88 7.67 -2.48 13.48
C PHE A 88 8.40 -3.42 12.51
N ASP A 89 9.35 -4.23 12.97
CA ASP A 89 10.15 -5.09 12.09
C ASP A 89 9.28 -5.98 11.19
N ASP A 90 8.37 -6.76 11.78
CA ASP A 90 7.49 -7.69 11.04
C ASP A 90 6.56 -6.93 10.07
N MET A 91 6.06 -5.76 10.49
CA MET A 91 5.25 -4.91 9.63
C MET A 91 6.09 -4.39 8.44
N MET A 92 7.33 -3.98 8.69
CA MET A 92 8.21 -3.48 7.64
C MET A 92 8.57 -4.55 6.60
N GLU A 93 8.79 -5.80 7.03
CA GLU A 93 9.01 -6.91 6.09
C GLU A 93 7.79 -7.13 5.19
N ALA A 94 6.59 -7.08 5.76
CA ALA A 94 5.36 -7.25 4.98
C ALA A 94 5.10 -6.06 4.04
N VAL A 95 5.34 -4.83 4.48
CA VAL A 95 5.21 -3.62 3.65
C VAL A 95 6.16 -3.70 2.46
N ASP A 96 7.42 -4.07 2.67
CA ASP A 96 8.41 -4.23 1.61
C ASP A 96 7.97 -5.27 0.57
N LYS A 97 7.46 -6.42 1.02
CA LYS A 97 6.96 -7.47 0.12
C LYS A 97 5.75 -7.01 -0.69
N VAL A 98 4.77 -6.38 -0.04
CA VAL A 98 3.53 -5.94 -0.69
C VAL A 98 3.81 -4.82 -1.69
N ASP A 99 4.66 -3.86 -1.34
CA ASP A 99 4.94 -2.71 -2.20
C ASP A 99 5.83 -3.07 -3.40
N SER A 100 6.88 -3.86 -3.18
CA SER A 100 7.75 -4.35 -4.26
C SER A 100 7.14 -5.48 -5.09
N GLY A 101 6.08 -6.14 -4.60
CA GLY A 101 5.49 -7.32 -5.22
C GLY A 101 6.31 -8.61 -5.02
N ASN A 102 7.31 -8.61 -4.15
CA ASN A 102 8.16 -9.76 -3.88
C ASN A 102 7.50 -10.73 -2.88
N LEU A 103 6.41 -11.34 -3.31
CA LEU A 103 5.59 -12.27 -2.54
C LEU A 103 5.77 -13.70 -3.05
N THR A 104 5.71 -14.66 -2.14
CA THR A 104 5.62 -16.07 -2.51
C THR A 104 4.22 -16.41 -2.99
N ILE A 105 4.09 -17.53 -3.71
CA ILE A 105 2.77 -18.04 -4.16
C ILE A 105 1.83 -18.27 -2.96
N ASP A 106 2.35 -18.80 -1.86
CA ASP A 106 1.53 -19.03 -0.66
C ASP A 106 1.06 -17.70 -0.03
N GLU A 107 1.92 -16.70 0.07
CA GLU A 107 1.53 -15.39 0.58
C GLU A 107 0.45 -14.71 -0.29
N VAL A 108 0.47 -14.95 -1.59
CA VAL A 108 -0.56 -14.43 -2.51
C VAL A 108 -1.87 -15.20 -2.37
N GLN A 109 -1.81 -16.54 -2.27
CA GLN A 109 -3.00 -17.39 -2.23
C GLN A 109 -3.65 -17.46 -0.85
N ASN A 110 -2.85 -17.36 0.21
CA ASN A 110 -3.26 -17.50 1.61
C ASN A 110 -2.68 -16.36 2.46
N PRO A 111 -2.96 -15.09 2.13
CA PRO A 111 -2.37 -13.95 2.84
C PRO A 111 -2.78 -13.95 4.31
N LYS A 112 -1.82 -13.63 5.19
CA LYS A 112 -2.00 -13.60 6.65
C LYS A 112 -1.34 -12.36 7.23
N GLY A 113 -1.70 -12.01 8.45
CA GLY A 113 -1.05 -10.95 9.21
C GLY A 113 -0.99 -9.64 8.45
N TRP A 114 0.16 -8.99 8.46
CA TRP A 114 0.38 -7.70 7.81
C TRP A 114 0.20 -7.75 6.29
N ILE A 115 0.50 -8.86 5.64
CA ILE A 115 0.28 -9.04 4.19
C ILE A 115 -1.21 -8.98 3.87
N LEU A 116 -2.06 -9.65 4.66
CA LEU A 116 -3.51 -9.59 4.48
C LEU A 116 -4.03 -8.17 4.68
N ILE A 117 -3.59 -7.48 5.73
CA ILE A 117 -3.96 -6.07 5.96
C ILE A 117 -3.56 -5.21 4.75
N GLY A 118 -2.34 -5.40 4.23
CA GLY A 118 -1.88 -4.72 3.04
C GLY A 118 -2.78 -4.98 1.82
N PHE A 119 -3.19 -6.22 1.59
CA PHE A 119 -4.09 -6.58 0.49
C PHE A 119 -5.48 -5.96 0.64
N LEU A 120 -6.03 -5.90 1.85
CA LEU A 120 -7.32 -5.27 2.11
C LEU A 120 -7.30 -3.77 1.83
N MET A 121 -6.16 -3.13 2.04
CA MET A 121 -5.99 -1.68 1.86
C MET A 121 -5.50 -1.29 0.47
N ASP A 122 -4.92 -2.20 -0.30
CA ASP A 122 -4.41 -1.93 -1.64
C ASP A 122 -5.57 -1.73 -2.65
N PRO A 123 -5.69 -0.55 -3.28
CA PRO A 123 -6.72 -0.31 -4.28
C PRO A 123 -6.64 -1.23 -5.50
N ARG A 124 -5.48 -1.86 -5.72
CA ARG A 124 -5.25 -2.80 -6.82
C ARG A 124 -5.93 -4.15 -6.62
N THR A 125 -6.28 -4.52 -5.40
CA THR A 125 -7.09 -5.70 -5.11
C THR A 125 -8.57 -5.50 -5.42
N GLY A 126 -8.99 -4.29 -5.75
CA GLY A 126 -10.35 -3.92 -6.09
C GLY A 126 -11.26 -3.60 -4.92
N LEU A 127 -10.88 -3.90 -3.68
CA LEU A 127 -11.71 -3.58 -2.50
C LEU A 127 -11.96 -2.08 -2.33
N GLY A 128 -11.05 -1.22 -2.79
CA GLY A 128 -11.22 0.23 -2.81
C GLY A 128 -12.41 0.73 -3.65
N ARG A 129 -12.98 -0.11 -4.53
CA ARG A 129 -14.16 0.20 -5.34
C ARG A 129 -15.48 -0.05 -4.64
N PHE A 130 -15.50 -0.84 -3.57
CA PHE A 130 -16.69 -1.07 -2.78
C PHE A 130 -16.99 0.11 -1.86
N ARG A 131 -18.27 0.47 -1.75
CA ARG A 131 -18.74 1.63 -0.99
C ARG A 131 -19.69 1.26 0.15
N ASN A 132 -19.98 -0.03 0.33
CA ASN A 132 -21.00 -0.53 1.26
C ASN A 132 -20.42 -0.97 2.61
N PHE A 133 -19.26 -0.45 2.97
CA PHE A 133 -18.63 -0.70 4.27
C PHE A 133 -19.20 0.23 5.35
N THR A 134 -19.15 -0.21 6.61
CA THR A 134 -19.59 0.56 7.78
C THR A 134 -18.84 1.90 7.87
N ILE A 135 -17.53 1.89 7.61
CA ILE A 135 -16.70 3.09 7.45
C ILE A 135 -16.03 3.06 6.07
N SER A 136 -15.78 4.25 5.51
CA SER A 136 -15.09 4.34 4.23
C SER A 136 -13.65 3.78 4.31
N ASN A 137 -13.07 3.43 3.16
CA ASN A 137 -11.67 3.01 3.12
C ASN A 137 -10.72 4.12 3.60
N TYR A 138 -11.06 5.38 3.33
CA TYR A 138 -10.30 6.53 3.83
C TYR A 138 -10.30 6.60 5.36
N GLN A 139 -11.49 6.48 5.99
CA GLN A 139 -11.60 6.45 7.45
C GLN A 139 -10.89 5.25 8.07
N LEU A 140 -10.90 4.09 7.38
CA LEU A 140 -10.12 2.94 7.84
C LEU A 140 -8.62 3.19 7.75
N MET A 141 -8.13 3.81 6.67
CA MET A 141 -6.71 4.19 6.55
C MET A 141 -6.28 5.11 7.70
N GLU A 142 -7.10 6.12 8.03
CA GLU A 142 -6.83 7.00 9.18
C GLU A 142 -6.80 6.23 10.50
N LYS A 143 -7.77 5.35 10.75
CA LYS A 143 -7.82 4.48 11.94
C LYS A 143 -6.59 3.58 12.05
N LEU A 144 -6.13 3.03 10.94
CA LEU A 144 -4.97 2.13 10.91
C LEU A 144 -3.65 2.85 11.25
N ILE A 145 -3.53 4.16 11.03
CA ILE A 145 -2.33 4.90 11.43
C ILE A 145 -2.05 4.75 12.93
N ASP A 146 -3.08 4.84 13.77
CA ASP A 146 -2.92 4.66 15.21
C ASP A 146 -2.98 3.18 15.63
N ALA A 147 -3.81 2.38 14.99
CA ALA A 147 -3.90 0.95 15.28
C ALA A 147 -2.56 0.23 15.05
N CYS A 148 -1.86 0.51 13.94
CA CYS A 148 -0.55 -0.07 13.66
C CYS A 148 0.55 0.32 14.68
N ARG A 149 0.33 1.34 15.49
CA ARG A 149 1.26 1.78 16.54
C ARG A 149 0.99 1.12 17.89
N THR A 150 -0.25 0.77 18.16
CA THR A 150 -0.73 0.44 19.52
C THR A 150 -1.33 -0.96 19.64
N MET A 151 -1.65 -1.62 18.52
CA MET A 151 -2.31 -2.92 18.49
C MET A 151 -1.43 -3.96 17.82
N THR A 152 -1.59 -5.20 18.24
CA THR A 152 -1.03 -6.36 17.54
C THR A 152 -1.75 -6.60 16.22
N THR A 153 -1.13 -7.35 15.32
CA THR A 153 -1.74 -7.75 14.04
C THR A 153 -3.07 -8.49 14.24
N ASP A 154 -3.12 -9.39 15.24
CA ASP A 154 -4.33 -10.17 15.53
C ASP A 154 -5.47 -9.27 16.04
N GLU A 155 -5.17 -8.29 16.88
CA GLU A 155 -6.15 -7.30 17.33
C GLU A 155 -6.68 -6.45 16.19
N ILE A 156 -5.82 -6.02 15.27
CA ILE A 156 -6.23 -5.27 14.06
C ILE A 156 -7.12 -6.14 13.18
N LEU A 157 -6.73 -7.39 12.92
CA LEU A 157 -7.52 -8.32 12.12
C LEU A 157 -8.88 -8.65 12.76
N ALA A 158 -9.01 -8.58 14.08
CA ALA A 158 -10.28 -8.78 14.79
C ALA A 158 -11.22 -7.56 14.76
N LEU A 159 -10.77 -6.40 14.30
CA LEU A 159 -11.64 -5.22 14.21
C LEU A 159 -12.83 -5.47 13.26
N PRO A 160 -14.05 -5.07 13.64
CA PRO A 160 -15.24 -5.26 12.79
C PRO A 160 -15.08 -4.66 11.39
N ASP A 161 -14.48 -3.48 11.30
CA ASP A 161 -14.24 -2.78 10.02
C ASP A 161 -13.24 -3.54 9.11
N ILE A 162 -12.34 -4.32 9.68
CA ILE A 162 -11.42 -5.20 8.94
C ILE A 162 -12.13 -6.51 8.59
N GLN A 163 -12.89 -7.09 9.52
CA GLN A 163 -13.60 -8.35 9.30
C GLN A 163 -14.60 -8.26 8.14
N GLU A 164 -15.37 -7.18 8.02
CA GLU A 164 -16.28 -7.01 6.87
C GLU A 164 -15.53 -7.01 5.52
N ARG A 165 -14.30 -6.49 5.49
CA ARG A 165 -13.45 -6.51 4.30
C ARG A 165 -12.84 -7.89 4.03
N ILE A 166 -12.44 -8.61 5.07
CA ILE A 166 -11.95 -10.00 4.95
C ILE A 166 -13.02 -10.90 4.34
N VAL A 167 -14.25 -10.78 4.79
CA VAL A 167 -15.38 -11.56 4.24
C VAL A 167 -15.52 -11.28 2.75
N LEU A 168 -15.58 -10.01 2.35
CA LEU A 168 -15.72 -9.62 0.96
C LEU A 168 -14.48 -10.04 0.12
N TYR A 169 -13.28 -9.89 0.66
CA TYR A 169 -12.04 -10.32 -0.01
C TYR A 169 -12.07 -11.80 -0.34
N ASN A 170 -12.46 -12.64 0.63
CA ASN A 170 -12.56 -14.08 0.44
C ASN A 170 -13.64 -14.45 -0.59
N GLU A 171 -14.83 -13.84 -0.51
CA GLU A 171 -15.91 -14.06 -1.48
C GLU A 171 -15.46 -13.69 -2.91
N GLN A 172 -14.82 -12.55 -3.09
CA GLN A 172 -14.35 -12.14 -4.39
C GLN A 172 -13.21 -13.05 -4.90
N THR A 173 -12.31 -13.47 -4.01
CA THR A 173 -11.23 -14.39 -4.37
C THR A 173 -11.76 -15.72 -4.90
N GLU A 174 -12.76 -16.31 -4.26
CA GLU A 174 -13.37 -17.56 -4.74
C GLU A 174 -14.10 -17.35 -6.08
N LYS A 175 -14.91 -16.30 -6.21
CA LYS A 175 -15.55 -15.95 -7.50
C LYS A 175 -14.52 -15.78 -8.62
N PHE A 176 -13.39 -15.16 -8.33
CA PHE A 176 -12.32 -14.98 -9.28
C PHE A 176 -11.69 -16.31 -9.71
N LYS A 177 -11.37 -17.20 -8.78
CA LYS A 177 -10.85 -18.54 -9.07
C LYS A 177 -11.80 -19.36 -9.95
N GLU A 178 -13.09 -19.32 -9.63
CA GLU A 178 -14.12 -20.00 -10.42
C GLU A 178 -14.21 -19.43 -11.84
N MET A 179 -14.22 -18.11 -11.97
CA MET A 179 -14.26 -17.42 -13.24
C MET A 179 -13.04 -17.75 -14.12
N VAL A 180 -11.84 -17.65 -13.57
CA VAL A 180 -10.61 -17.98 -14.31
C VAL A 180 -10.64 -19.44 -14.76
N LYS A 181 -11.01 -20.37 -13.87
CA LYS A 181 -11.12 -21.79 -14.20
C LYS A 181 -12.12 -22.06 -15.31
N ALA A 182 -13.26 -21.38 -15.31
CA ALA A 182 -14.32 -21.56 -16.31
C ALA A 182 -13.97 -20.98 -17.69
N HIS A 183 -13.12 -19.94 -17.73
CA HIS A 183 -12.82 -19.18 -18.94
C HIS A 183 -11.37 -19.34 -19.43
N THR A 184 -10.62 -20.30 -18.88
CA THR A 184 -9.23 -20.56 -19.28
C THR A 184 -9.09 -21.86 -20.02
N ILE A 185 -8.42 -21.82 -21.15
CA ILE A 185 -8.05 -22.98 -21.99
C ILE A 185 -6.53 -23.09 -21.97
N VAL A 186 -6.04 -24.33 -21.83
CA VAL A 186 -4.62 -24.65 -21.93
C VAL A 186 -4.41 -25.45 -23.22
N ASP A 187 -3.61 -24.92 -24.14
CA ASP A 187 -3.24 -25.55 -25.39
C ASP A 187 -1.71 -25.64 -25.48
N GLY A 188 -1.16 -26.82 -25.17
CA GLY A 188 0.28 -27.02 -25.05
C GLY A 188 0.91 -26.09 -23.99
N ASN A 189 1.77 -25.17 -24.44
CA ASN A 189 2.42 -24.19 -23.58
C ASN A 189 1.68 -22.84 -23.54
N LEU A 190 0.51 -22.75 -24.18
CA LEU A 190 -0.28 -21.52 -24.24
C LEU A 190 -1.45 -21.61 -23.25
N ILE A 191 -1.60 -20.58 -22.42
CA ILE A 191 -2.74 -20.37 -21.53
C ILE A 191 -3.53 -19.19 -22.05
N ILE A 192 -4.81 -19.41 -22.36
CA ILE A 192 -5.71 -18.39 -22.88
C ILE A 192 -6.88 -18.23 -21.91
N SER A 193 -7.03 -17.05 -21.31
CA SER A 193 -8.19 -16.68 -20.51
C SER A 193 -9.03 -15.66 -21.28
N ASP A 194 -10.20 -16.07 -21.76
CA ASP A 194 -11.13 -15.18 -22.46
C ASP A 194 -12.21 -14.69 -21.50
N LEU A 195 -12.02 -13.48 -21.00
CA LEU A 195 -12.90 -12.82 -20.03
C LEU A 195 -13.87 -11.82 -20.69
N ARG A 196 -14.00 -11.83 -22.02
CA ARG A 196 -14.95 -10.96 -22.72
C ARG A 196 -16.39 -11.37 -22.38
N GLY A 197 -17.19 -10.39 -21.97
CA GLY A 197 -18.59 -10.61 -21.58
C GLY A 197 -18.79 -11.23 -20.20
N VAL A 198 -17.72 -11.38 -19.41
CA VAL A 198 -17.80 -11.77 -18.00
C VAL A 198 -17.97 -10.52 -17.14
N ASP A 199 -18.82 -10.61 -16.11
CA ASP A 199 -18.96 -9.53 -15.13
C ASP A 199 -17.63 -9.27 -14.42
N PRO A 200 -17.25 -8.00 -14.24
CA PRO A 200 -16.00 -7.67 -13.56
C PRO A 200 -15.96 -8.20 -12.13
N ILE A 201 -14.94 -8.97 -11.81
CA ILE A 201 -14.62 -9.38 -10.45
C ILE A 201 -13.40 -8.59 -9.97
N TYR A 202 -13.52 -8.00 -8.80
CA TYR A 202 -12.55 -7.04 -8.28
C TYR A 202 -11.58 -7.66 -7.29
N THR A 203 -10.82 -8.64 -7.71
CA THR A 203 -9.76 -9.18 -6.86
C THR A 203 -8.45 -9.35 -7.59
N GLY A 204 -7.41 -9.15 -6.85
CA GLY A 204 -6.09 -9.79 -6.96
C GLY A 204 -5.41 -9.88 -8.32
N ASN A 205 -5.83 -9.14 -9.31
CA ASN A 205 -5.19 -9.12 -10.62
C ASN A 205 -3.71 -8.66 -10.61
N ARG A 206 -3.23 -8.17 -9.46
CA ARG A 206 -1.84 -7.76 -9.28
C ARG A 206 -0.86 -8.92 -9.33
N PHE A 207 -1.30 -10.12 -9.00
CA PHE A 207 -0.45 -11.27 -8.73
C PHE A 207 -0.77 -12.48 -9.61
N MET A 208 -1.47 -12.27 -10.73
CA MET A 208 -1.72 -13.30 -11.74
C MET A 208 -0.61 -13.41 -12.75
#